data_692ee5495f716628c0a8a069c1f6c14f
#
_entry.id   692ee5495f716628c0a8a069c1f6c14f
#
_cell.length_a   1.000
_cell.length_b   1.000
_cell.length_c   1.000
_cell.angle_alpha   90.00
_cell.angle_beta   90.00
_cell.angle_gamma   90.00
#
_symmetry.space_group_name_H-M   'P 1'
#
loop_
_entity.id
_entity.type
_entity.pdbx_description
1 polymer ?
#
loop_
_entity_poly.entity_id
_entity_poly.type
_entity_poly.pdbx_seq_one_letter_code
_entity_poly.pdbx_strand_id
1 'polypeptide(L)'
;MLDRYFWGSVARISPEAPVPVVEIESESARLGGAANVAHNIKSLGGEPMLIGVVGNDNSGNLLRDILIENRFTTAGLIVDETRPTTVKTRVIAHSQHVVRIDRETKADISYTLQHKILDVLRQNIHSLDAIILEDYDKGVIVKSLIKQLVDLANEYRKIVTADPKFNNFFDYRGVTVFKPNRKEVEEVMGIKLVDDATVEEAG
;
A
#
# COMPACT_ATOMS: atom_id res chain seq x y z
N MET A 1 -3.23 -2.86 3.34
CA MET A 1 -2.68 -4.17 2.95
C MET A 1 -2.19 -4.88 4.20
N LEU A 2 -2.39 -6.21 4.27
CA LEU A 2 -1.95 -7.07 5.36
C LEU A 2 -0.83 -8.00 4.84
N ASP A 3 0.30 -8.05 5.53
CA ASP A 3 1.36 -9.01 5.28
C ASP A 3 1.22 -10.17 6.28
N ARG A 4 1.06 -11.41 5.79
CA ARG A 4 1.02 -12.63 6.60
C ARG A 4 2.26 -13.46 6.37
N TYR A 5 2.71 -14.10 7.42
CA TYR A 5 3.87 -14.97 7.40
C TYR A 5 3.51 -16.31 8.02
N PHE A 6 3.77 -17.38 7.29
CA PHE A 6 3.75 -18.75 7.79
C PHE A 6 5.19 -19.25 7.87
N TRP A 7 5.58 -19.62 9.06
CA TRP A 7 6.91 -20.15 9.32
C TRP A 7 6.79 -21.64 9.59
N GLY A 8 7.67 -22.45 9.00
CA GLY A 8 7.64 -23.89 9.19
C GLY A 8 8.85 -24.60 8.58
N SER A 9 8.69 -25.88 8.39
CA SER A 9 9.70 -26.76 7.81
C SER A 9 9.14 -27.54 6.62
N VAL A 10 10.04 -27.93 5.68
CA VAL A 10 9.70 -28.82 4.56
C VAL A 10 10.31 -30.18 4.90
N ALA A 11 9.45 -31.15 5.22
CA ALA A 11 9.89 -32.51 5.55
C ALA A 11 9.69 -33.50 4.39
N ARG A 12 8.82 -33.19 3.42
CA ARG A 12 8.46 -34.11 2.34
C ARG A 12 7.97 -33.39 1.07
N ILE A 13 7.97 -34.12 -0.03
CA ILE A 13 7.25 -33.75 -1.25
C ILE A 13 5.84 -34.36 -1.19
N SER A 14 4.84 -33.64 -1.70
CA SER A 14 3.47 -34.13 -1.76
C SER A 14 3.36 -35.38 -2.66
N PRO A 15 2.58 -36.40 -2.27
CA PRO A 15 2.28 -37.53 -3.15
C PRO A 15 1.33 -37.14 -4.29
N GLU A 16 0.62 -36.02 -4.20
CA GLU A 16 -0.38 -35.57 -5.19
C GLU A 16 0.27 -34.77 -6.34
N ALA A 17 1.41 -34.12 -6.09
CA ALA A 17 2.12 -33.29 -7.06
C ALA A 17 3.58 -33.09 -6.61
N PRO A 18 4.52 -32.76 -7.51
CA PRO A 18 5.93 -32.51 -7.16
C PRO A 18 6.13 -31.14 -6.48
N VAL A 19 5.40 -30.90 -5.40
CA VAL A 19 5.46 -29.67 -4.60
C VAL A 19 5.85 -29.97 -3.16
N PRO A 20 6.61 -29.09 -2.49
CA PRO A 20 6.95 -29.26 -1.08
C PRO A 20 5.72 -29.13 -0.19
N VAL A 21 5.62 -29.97 0.84
CA VAL A 21 4.66 -29.82 1.93
C VAL A 21 5.34 -29.05 3.05
N VAL A 22 4.81 -27.87 3.37
CA VAL A 22 5.30 -27.05 4.47
C VAL A 22 4.43 -27.31 5.69
N GLU A 23 5.04 -27.82 6.74
CA GLU A 23 4.40 -28.00 8.06
C GLU A 23 4.56 -26.69 8.83
N ILE A 24 3.41 -26.00 9.09
CA ILE A 24 3.40 -24.68 9.74
C ILE A 24 3.62 -24.83 11.23
N GLU A 25 4.62 -24.14 11.74
CA GLU A 25 5.00 -24.10 13.16
C GLU A 25 4.51 -22.83 13.85
N SER A 26 4.49 -21.72 13.11
CA SER A 26 3.98 -20.44 13.61
C SER A 26 3.46 -19.57 12.49
N GLU A 27 2.58 -18.62 12.86
CA GLU A 27 2.08 -17.61 11.96
C GLU A 27 2.15 -16.22 12.59
N SER A 28 2.28 -15.21 11.75
CA SER A 28 2.21 -13.81 12.17
C SER A 28 1.58 -12.95 11.08
N ALA A 29 1.00 -11.83 11.49
CA ALA A 29 0.46 -10.82 10.60
C ALA A 29 1.03 -9.45 10.96
N ARG A 30 1.30 -8.63 9.94
CA ARG A 30 1.88 -7.29 10.10
C ARG A 30 1.20 -6.29 9.15
N LEU A 31 1.32 -5.02 9.49
CA LEU A 31 0.93 -3.94 8.62
C LEU A 31 1.81 -3.95 7.35
N GLY A 32 1.20 -3.90 6.17
CA GLY A 32 1.89 -3.89 4.88
C GLY A 32 1.48 -2.68 4.03
N GLY A 33 2.27 -2.34 3.01
CA GLY A 33 2.03 -1.20 2.12
C GLY A 33 1.88 0.12 2.87
N ALA A 34 0.89 0.93 2.54
CA ALA A 34 0.64 2.22 3.19
C ALA A 34 0.49 2.13 4.72
N ALA A 35 -0.04 1.01 5.24
CA ALA A 35 -0.14 0.80 6.69
C ALA A 35 1.24 0.61 7.34
N ASN A 36 2.20 -0.02 6.63
CA ASN A 36 3.58 -0.11 7.10
C ASN A 36 4.28 1.26 7.04
N VAL A 37 4.02 2.08 6.02
CA VAL A 37 4.53 3.45 5.95
C VAL A 37 4.01 4.27 7.13
N ALA A 38 2.71 4.19 7.42
CA ALA A 38 2.13 4.84 8.59
C ALA A 38 2.80 4.36 9.90
N HIS A 39 3.06 3.06 10.04
CA HIS A 39 3.77 2.52 11.20
C HIS A 39 5.19 3.08 11.35
N ASN A 40 5.91 3.24 10.23
CA ASN A 40 7.24 3.83 10.25
C ASN A 40 7.21 5.32 10.65
N ILE A 41 6.24 6.09 10.14
CA ILE A 41 6.03 7.50 10.53
C ILE A 41 5.79 7.60 12.04
N LYS A 42 4.94 6.74 12.58
CA LYS A 42 4.66 6.70 14.02
C LYS A 42 5.90 6.36 14.84
N SER A 43 6.70 5.41 14.37
CA SER A 43 7.96 5.04 15.02
C SER A 43 8.99 6.18 15.03
N LEU A 44 8.89 7.11 14.08
CA LEU A 44 9.70 8.34 14.01
C LEU A 44 9.10 9.51 14.81
N GLY A 45 8.02 9.29 15.56
CA GLY A 45 7.38 10.30 16.40
C GLY A 45 6.29 11.12 15.70
N GLY A 46 5.89 10.78 14.47
CA GLY A 46 4.78 11.41 13.77
C GLY A 46 3.42 10.82 14.21
N GLU A 47 2.35 11.53 13.89
CA GLU A 47 0.95 11.15 14.14
C GLU A 47 0.23 10.83 12.82
N PRO A 48 0.40 9.61 12.25
CA PRO A 48 -0.17 9.30 10.96
C PRO A 48 -1.65 8.95 11.06
N MET A 49 -2.44 9.46 10.11
CA MET A 49 -3.80 9.04 9.82
C MET A 49 -3.80 8.18 8.56
N LEU A 50 -4.08 6.89 8.70
CA LEU A 50 -4.15 5.98 7.55
C LEU A 50 -5.53 6.06 6.89
N ILE A 51 -5.55 6.41 5.60
CA ILE A 51 -6.76 6.35 4.77
C ILE A 51 -6.58 5.24 3.73
N GLY A 52 -7.54 4.35 3.63
CA GLY A 52 -7.46 3.25 2.67
C GLY A 52 -8.71 2.38 2.63
N VAL A 53 -8.73 1.45 1.67
CA VAL A 53 -9.88 0.56 1.44
C VAL A 53 -9.55 -0.86 1.86
N VAL A 54 -10.46 -1.48 2.57
CA VAL A 54 -10.42 -2.90 2.98
C VAL A 54 -11.71 -3.60 2.60
N GLY A 55 -11.65 -4.90 2.44
CA GLY A 55 -12.85 -5.72 2.26
C GLY A 55 -13.60 -5.96 3.56
N ASN A 56 -14.87 -6.36 3.46
CA ASN A 56 -15.64 -6.89 4.59
C ASN A 56 -15.30 -8.37 4.79
N ASP A 57 -14.09 -8.66 5.25
CA ASP A 57 -13.58 -10.01 5.45
C ASP A 57 -12.70 -10.13 6.70
N ASN A 58 -12.36 -11.38 7.09
CA ASN A 58 -11.53 -11.63 8.27
C ASN A 58 -10.17 -10.92 8.21
N SER A 59 -9.61 -10.73 7.02
CA SER A 59 -8.32 -10.03 6.87
C SER A 59 -8.46 -8.53 7.08
N GLY A 60 -9.61 -7.94 6.70
CA GLY A 60 -9.95 -6.54 6.99
C GLY A 60 -10.13 -6.31 8.48
N ASN A 61 -10.82 -7.24 9.17
CA ASN A 61 -10.98 -7.21 10.62
C ASN A 61 -9.62 -7.33 11.32
N LEU A 62 -8.81 -8.32 10.93
CA LEU A 62 -7.47 -8.50 11.49
C LEU A 62 -6.58 -7.26 11.27
N LEU A 63 -6.62 -6.64 10.09
CA LEU A 63 -5.87 -5.39 9.84
C LEU A 63 -6.33 -4.27 10.77
N ARG A 64 -7.63 -4.15 10.99
CA ARG A 64 -8.22 -3.17 11.92
C ARG A 64 -7.75 -3.42 13.35
N ASP A 65 -7.76 -4.68 13.80
CA ASP A 65 -7.33 -5.05 15.16
C ASP A 65 -5.84 -4.70 15.36
N ILE A 66 -4.97 -5.05 14.41
CA ILE A 66 -3.54 -4.70 14.46
C ILE A 66 -3.34 -3.18 14.51
N LEU A 67 -4.14 -2.40 13.77
CA LEU A 67 -4.07 -0.94 13.82
C LEU A 67 -4.45 -0.42 15.21
N ILE A 68 -5.53 -0.94 15.81
CA ILE A 68 -5.97 -0.57 17.16
C ILE A 68 -4.90 -0.92 18.20
N GLU A 69 -4.35 -2.13 18.16
CA GLU A 69 -3.27 -2.57 19.04
C GLU A 69 -2.04 -1.63 18.96
N ASN A 70 -1.74 -1.15 17.77
CA ASN A 70 -0.67 -0.18 17.53
C ASN A 70 -1.12 1.29 17.76
N ARG A 71 -2.30 1.51 18.36
CA ARG A 71 -2.86 2.83 18.69
C ARG A 71 -3.05 3.75 17.49
N PHE A 72 -3.44 3.21 16.34
CA PHE A 72 -3.89 4.00 15.21
C PHE A 72 -5.40 4.25 15.28
N THR A 73 -5.83 5.41 14.79
CA THR A 73 -7.24 5.60 14.44
C THR A 73 -7.61 4.75 13.23
N THR A 74 -8.79 4.17 13.25
CA THR A 74 -9.34 3.41 12.12
C THR A 74 -10.40 4.20 11.34
N ALA A 75 -10.58 5.49 11.66
CA ALA A 75 -11.59 6.36 11.04
C ALA A 75 -11.40 6.51 9.52
N GLY A 76 -10.17 6.34 9.01
CA GLY A 76 -9.86 6.38 7.59
C GLY A 76 -9.97 5.03 6.87
N LEU A 77 -10.32 3.92 7.55
CA LEU A 77 -10.53 2.62 6.92
C LEU A 77 -11.95 2.54 6.34
N ILE A 78 -12.02 2.53 5.03
CA ILE A 78 -13.27 2.46 4.27
C ILE A 78 -13.50 1.00 3.85
N VAL A 79 -14.69 0.47 4.16
CA VAL A 79 -15.05 -0.90 3.78
C VAL A 79 -15.68 -0.90 2.38
N ASP A 80 -15.20 -1.82 1.54
CA ASP A 80 -15.77 -2.15 0.23
C ASP A 80 -16.24 -3.60 0.27
N GLU A 81 -17.56 -3.80 0.13
CA GLU A 81 -18.19 -5.12 0.14
C GLU A 81 -17.85 -5.97 -1.11
N THR A 82 -17.31 -5.35 -2.15
CA THR A 82 -17.14 -5.99 -3.47
C THR A 82 -15.71 -6.49 -3.70
N ARG A 83 -14.76 -6.15 -2.82
CA ARG A 83 -13.36 -6.54 -2.97
C ARG A 83 -12.80 -7.24 -1.75
N PRO A 84 -11.83 -8.15 -1.92
CA PRO A 84 -11.10 -8.69 -0.78
C PRO A 84 -10.14 -7.65 -0.20
N THR A 85 -9.86 -7.75 1.08
CA THR A 85 -8.70 -7.07 1.68
C THR A 85 -7.43 -7.59 1.01
N THR A 86 -6.55 -6.67 0.58
CA THR A 86 -5.27 -7.05 -0.01
C THR A 86 -4.39 -7.72 1.04
N VAL A 87 -4.01 -8.97 0.78
CA VAL A 87 -3.15 -9.78 1.65
C VAL A 87 -1.99 -10.36 0.83
N LYS A 88 -0.79 -10.25 1.38
CA LYS A 88 0.42 -10.92 0.86
C LYS A 88 0.87 -11.95 1.89
N THR A 89 0.66 -13.22 1.58
CA THR A 89 1.06 -14.32 2.45
C THR A 89 2.41 -14.89 1.98
N ARG A 90 3.40 -14.89 2.86
CA ARG A 90 4.72 -15.49 2.63
C ARG A 90 4.84 -16.76 3.43
N VAL A 91 5.14 -17.86 2.74
CA VAL A 91 5.45 -19.16 3.35
C VAL A 91 6.97 -19.31 3.37
N ILE A 92 7.51 -19.46 4.57
CA ILE A 92 8.94 -19.50 4.84
C ILE A 92 9.26 -20.82 5.52
N ALA A 93 10.19 -21.58 4.96
CA ALA A 93 10.71 -22.80 5.55
C ALA A 93 12.25 -22.78 5.52
N HIS A 94 12.88 -23.23 6.60
CA HIS A 94 14.34 -23.22 6.74
C HIS A 94 14.98 -21.85 6.38
N SER A 95 14.34 -20.75 6.80
CA SER A 95 14.75 -19.36 6.51
C SER A 95 14.72 -18.95 5.01
N GLN A 96 14.08 -19.74 4.16
CA GLN A 96 13.90 -19.44 2.74
C GLN A 96 12.45 -19.22 2.37
N HIS A 97 12.19 -18.30 1.45
CA HIS A 97 10.86 -18.11 0.87
C HIS A 97 10.51 -19.28 -0.05
N VAL A 98 9.52 -20.09 0.34
CA VAL A 98 9.02 -21.22 -0.46
C VAL A 98 8.04 -20.70 -1.52
N VAL A 99 7.09 -19.88 -1.09
CA VAL A 99 6.05 -19.30 -1.97
C VAL A 99 5.48 -18.03 -1.37
N ARG A 100 5.01 -17.13 -2.26
CA ARG A 100 4.15 -15.99 -1.87
C ARG A 100 2.78 -16.17 -2.50
N ILE A 101 1.74 -16.01 -1.70
CA ILE A 101 0.35 -16.08 -2.12
C ILE A 101 -0.27 -14.69 -1.97
N ASP A 102 -0.70 -14.09 -3.08
CA ASP A 102 -1.29 -12.75 -3.09
C ASP A 102 -2.80 -12.87 -3.29
N ARG A 103 -3.59 -12.36 -2.33
CA ARG A 103 -5.04 -12.18 -2.44
C ARG A 103 -5.31 -10.69 -2.63
N GLU A 104 -5.65 -10.29 -3.83
CA GLU A 104 -5.83 -8.89 -4.17
C GLU A 104 -6.74 -8.70 -5.38
N THR A 105 -7.21 -7.48 -5.59
CA THR A 105 -7.82 -7.02 -6.84
C THR A 105 -7.13 -5.76 -7.31
N LYS A 106 -7.05 -5.58 -8.63
CA LYS A 106 -6.53 -4.37 -9.27
C LYS A 106 -7.64 -3.49 -9.85
N ALA A 107 -8.90 -3.93 -9.74
CA ALA A 107 -10.04 -3.15 -10.20
C ALA A 107 -10.11 -1.81 -9.46
N ASP A 108 -10.40 -0.76 -10.20
CA ASP A 108 -10.56 0.57 -9.64
C ASP A 108 -11.73 0.63 -8.64
N ILE A 109 -11.56 1.41 -7.58
CA ILE A 109 -12.65 1.67 -6.64
C ILE A 109 -13.72 2.53 -7.29
N SER A 110 -14.98 2.30 -6.86
CA SER A 110 -16.12 3.08 -7.34
C SER A 110 -16.00 4.58 -7.00
N TYR A 111 -16.68 5.43 -7.76
CA TYR A 111 -16.77 6.86 -7.45
C TYR A 111 -17.29 7.12 -6.03
N THR A 112 -18.21 6.31 -5.54
CA THR A 112 -18.73 6.44 -4.17
C THR A 112 -17.60 6.25 -3.13
N LEU A 113 -16.70 5.30 -3.35
CA LEU A 113 -15.57 5.09 -2.44
C LEU A 113 -14.51 6.18 -2.57
N GLN A 114 -14.28 6.70 -3.79
CA GLN A 114 -13.41 7.86 -3.99
C GLN A 114 -13.94 9.08 -3.23
N HIS A 115 -15.24 9.35 -3.28
CA HIS A 115 -15.86 10.43 -2.49
C HIS A 115 -15.70 10.22 -0.99
N LYS A 116 -15.87 9.01 -0.47
CA LYS A 116 -15.64 8.71 0.95
C LYS A 116 -14.18 9.01 1.36
N ILE A 117 -13.20 8.67 0.53
CA ILE A 117 -11.79 9.00 0.78
C ILE A 117 -11.60 10.53 0.86
N LEU A 118 -12.14 11.26 -0.11
CA LEU A 118 -12.07 12.72 -0.14
C LEU A 118 -12.77 13.37 1.05
N ASP A 119 -13.90 12.85 1.48
CA ASP A 119 -14.64 13.38 2.62
C ASP A 119 -13.85 13.17 3.91
N VAL A 120 -13.24 12.01 4.11
CA VAL A 120 -12.34 11.77 5.25
C VAL A 120 -11.17 12.76 5.23
N LEU A 121 -10.57 12.99 4.05
CA LEU A 121 -9.47 13.95 3.93
C LEU A 121 -9.96 15.38 4.24
N ARG A 122 -11.09 15.83 3.67
CA ARG A 122 -11.66 17.18 3.91
C ARG A 122 -11.92 17.45 5.38
N GLN A 123 -12.48 16.45 6.09
CA GLN A 123 -12.79 16.58 7.52
C GLN A 123 -11.54 16.77 8.38
N ASN A 124 -10.39 16.30 7.93
CA ASN A 124 -9.15 16.29 8.69
C ASN A 124 -8.07 17.23 8.11
N ILE A 125 -8.28 17.85 6.96
CA ILE A 125 -7.26 18.59 6.20
C ILE A 125 -6.58 19.70 7.01
N HIS A 126 -7.31 20.36 7.90
CA HIS A 126 -6.77 21.45 8.73
C HIS A 126 -5.73 20.95 9.75
N SER A 127 -5.89 19.73 10.27
CA SER A 127 -5.01 19.15 11.27
C SER A 127 -3.80 18.42 10.68
N LEU A 128 -3.74 18.25 9.35
CA LEU A 128 -2.64 17.58 8.69
C LEU A 128 -1.50 18.57 8.34
N ASP A 129 -0.26 18.13 8.49
CA ASP A 129 0.93 18.85 8.01
C ASP A 129 1.27 18.46 6.57
N ALA A 130 1.11 17.17 6.24
CA ALA A 130 1.44 16.62 4.93
C ALA A 130 0.52 15.44 4.56
N ILE A 131 0.49 15.11 3.28
CA ILE A 131 -0.23 13.96 2.71
C ILE A 131 0.77 13.11 1.95
N ILE A 132 0.76 11.79 2.19
CA ILE A 132 1.58 10.82 1.48
C ILE A 132 0.67 9.93 0.65
N LEU A 133 0.87 9.93 -0.66
CA LEU A 133 0.17 9.08 -1.62
C LEU A 133 1.02 7.84 -1.89
N GLU A 134 0.62 6.71 -1.31
CA GLU A 134 1.29 5.41 -1.44
C GLU A 134 0.52 4.56 -2.46
N ASP A 135 0.99 4.54 -3.70
CA ASP A 135 0.39 3.75 -4.77
C ASP A 135 1.01 2.34 -4.83
N TYR A 136 0.15 1.33 -4.90
CA TYR A 136 0.53 -0.08 -5.03
C TYR A 136 -0.14 -0.75 -6.24
N ASP A 137 -0.72 0.03 -7.18
CA ASP A 137 -1.46 -0.49 -8.33
C ASP A 137 -2.56 -1.50 -7.93
N LYS A 138 -3.32 -1.19 -6.87
CA LYS A 138 -4.42 -2.03 -6.39
C LYS A 138 -5.78 -1.35 -6.57
N GLY A 139 -5.89 -0.41 -7.49
CA GLY A 139 -7.13 0.26 -7.86
C GLY A 139 -7.71 1.19 -6.79
N VAL A 140 -6.98 1.48 -5.70
CA VAL A 140 -7.41 2.47 -4.69
C VAL A 140 -6.98 3.88 -5.11
N ILE A 141 -5.72 4.02 -5.48
CA ILE A 141 -5.20 5.25 -6.06
C ILE A 141 -5.46 5.20 -7.56
N VAL A 142 -6.40 6.02 -8.02
CA VAL A 142 -6.82 6.12 -9.43
C VAL A 142 -6.67 7.56 -9.90
N LYS A 143 -6.49 7.76 -11.20
CA LYS A 143 -6.22 9.08 -11.82
C LYS A 143 -7.19 10.18 -11.37
N SER A 144 -8.50 9.89 -11.37
CA SER A 144 -9.52 10.85 -10.94
C SER A 144 -9.40 11.24 -9.49
N LEU A 145 -9.00 10.30 -8.61
CA LEU A 145 -8.80 10.54 -7.20
C LEU A 145 -7.50 11.31 -6.93
N ILE A 146 -6.41 10.95 -7.62
CA ILE A 146 -5.11 11.65 -7.50
C ILE A 146 -5.31 13.13 -7.71
N LYS A 147 -5.94 13.51 -8.84
CA LYS A 147 -6.17 14.92 -9.14
C LYS A 147 -6.93 15.63 -8.03
N GLN A 148 -8.03 15.06 -7.55
CA GLN A 148 -8.85 15.67 -6.51
C GLN A 148 -8.14 15.77 -5.15
N LEU A 149 -7.31 14.76 -4.79
CA LEU A 149 -6.50 14.79 -3.57
C LEU A 149 -5.44 15.88 -3.63
N VAL A 150 -4.75 16.01 -4.77
CA VAL A 150 -3.70 17.03 -4.98
C VAL A 150 -4.29 18.43 -5.03
N ASP A 151 -5.40 18.62 -5.76
CA ASP A 151 -6.11 19.92 -5.83
C ASP A 151 -6.54 20.37 -4.43
N LEU A 152 -7.17 19.47 -3.65
CA LEU A 152 -7.60 19.76 -2.28
C LEU A 152 -6.42 20.09 -1.36
N ALA A 153 -5.33 19.32 -1.44
CA ALA A 153 -4.14 19.57 -0.64
C ALA A 153 -3.51 20.94 -0.96
N ASN A 154 -3.42 21.28 -2.24
CA ASN A 154 -2.87 22.57 -2.70
C ASN A 154 -3.76 23.75 -2.28
N GLU A 155 -5.10 23.62 -2.32
CA GLU A 155 -6.03 24.62 -1.81
C GLU A 155 -5.73 24.97 -0.34
N TYR A 156 -5.41 23.96 0.47
CA TYR A 156 -5.06 24.11 1.88
C TYR A 156 -3.54 24.23 2.13
N ARG A 157 -2.75 24.42 1.09
CA ARG A 157 -1.28 24.58 1.14
C ARG A 157 -0.58 23.46 1.92
N LYS A 158 -1.04 22.21 1.75
CA LYS A 158 -0.44 21.04 2.38
C LYS A 158 0.66 20.47 1.49
N ILE A 159 1.71 19.96 2.13
CA ILE A 159 2.76 19.22 1.44
C ILE A 159 2.16 17.88 0.95
N VAL A 160 2.39 17.54 -0.32
CA VAL A 160 2.00 16.25 -0.89
C VAL A 160 3.23 15.53 -1.39
N THR A 161 3.43 14.30 -0.92
CA THR A 161 4.45 13.41 -1.45
C THR A 161 3.80 12.20 -2.11
N ALA A 162 4.40 11.70 -3.18
CA ALA A 162 3.89 10.52 -3.89
C ALA A 162 5.00 9.49 -4.10
N ASP A 163 4.72 8.23 -3.74
CA ASP A 163 5.47 7.04 -4.16
C ASP A 163 4.65 6.36 -5.28
N PRO A 164 4.99 6.62 -6.57
CA PRO A 164 4.16 6.23 -7.69
C PRO A 164 4.35 4.75 -8.04
N LYS A 165 3.39 4.23 -8.85
CA LYS A 165 3.53 2.99 -9.60
C LYS A 165 3.24 3.23 -11.08
N PHE A 166 3.50 2.21 -11.90
CA PHE A 166 3.50 2.28 -13.35
C PHE A 166 2.22 2.90 -13.94
N ASN A 167 1.04 2.46 -13.48
CA ASN A 167 -0.23 2.84 -14.10
C ASN A 167 -0.55 4.33 -13.99
N ASN A 168 -0.19 4.97 -12.87
CA ASN A 168 -0.52 6.37 -12.60
C ASN A 168 0.72 7.29 -12.62
N PHE A 169 1.86 6.81 -13.12
CA PHE A 169 3.15 7.49 -12.96
C PHE A 169 3.14 8.97 -13.34
N PHE A 170 2.48 9.34 -14.43
CA PHE A 170 2.40 10.72 -14.92
C PHE A 170 1.19 11.51 -14.42
N ASP A 171 0.36 10.92 -13.57
CA ASP A 171 -0.87 11.56 -13.09
C ASP A 171 -0.67 12.38 -11.80
N TYR A 172 0.49 12.29 -11.13
CA TYR A 172 0.82 13.00 -9.88
C TYR A 172 1.27 14.45 -10.10
N ARG A 173 0.56 15.18 -10.97
CA ARG A 173 0.90 16.58 -11.26
C ARG A 173 0.55 17.48 -10.07
N GLY A 174 1.49 18.37 -9.71
CA GLY A 174 1.28 19.34 -8.63
C GLY A 174 1.57 18.81 -7.23
N VAL A 175 2.13 17.62 -7.08
CA VAL A 175 2.68 17.15 -5.79
C VAL A 175 3.95 17.92 -5.44
N THR A 176 4.24 18.02 -4.14
CA THR A 176 5.44 18.73 -3.65
C THR A 176 6.70 17.89 -3.86
N VAL A 177 6.59 16.57 -3.65
CA VAL A 177 7.68 15.62 -3.83
C VAL A 177 7.17 14.39 -4.58
N PHE A 178 7.85 14.05 -5.66
CA PHE A 178 7.60 12.84 -6.43
C PHE A 178 8.81 11.92 -6.29
N LYS A 179 8.63 10.72 -5.74
CA LYS A 179 9.74 9.82 -5.35
C LYS A 179 9.60 8.45 -6.00
N PRO A 180 9.79 8.31 -7.30
CA PRO A 180 9.93 6.99 -7.90
C PRO A 180 11.27 6.35 -7.52
N ASN A 181 11.34 5.04 -7.59
CA ASN A 181 12.61 4.34 -7.57
C ASN A 181 13.21 4.24 -9.00
N ARG A 182 14.51 3.93 -9.09
CA ARG A 182 15.24 3.80 -10.37
C ARG A 182 14.51 2.90 -11.38
N LYS A 183 14.05 1.73 -10.92
CA LYS A 183 13.39 0.75 -11.80
C LYS A 183 12.05 1.27 -12.34
N GLU A 184 11.29 1.96 -11.54
CA GLU A 184 10.03 2.58 -11.95
C GLU A 184 10.25 3.63 -13.05
N VAL A 185 11.28 4.47 -12.90
CA VAL A 185 11.65 5.44 -13.94
C VAL A 185 12.10 4.74 -15.23
N GLU A 186 13.00 3.76 -15.11
CA GLU A 186 13.49 3.01 -16.27
C GLU A 186 12.37 2.30 -17.04
N GLU A 187 11.43 1.67 -16.31
CA GLU A 187 10.29 0.97 -16.92
C GLU A 187 9.30 1.91 -17.59
N VAL A 188 8.99 3.05 -16.96
CA VAL A 188 7.98 3.98 -17.48
C VAL A 188 8.51 4.80 -18.63
N MET A 189 9.78 5.26 -18.55
CA MET A 189 10.39 6.12 -19.58
C MET A 189 11.07 5.33 -20.68
N GLY A 190 11.26 4.02 -20.52
CA GLY A 190 11.93 3.16 -21.49
C GLY A 190 13.44 3.45 -21.62
N ILE A 191 14.06 3.99 -20.59
CA ILE A 191 15.48 4.38 -20.56
C ILE A 191 16.27 3.54 -19.55
N LYS A 192 17.61 3.68 -19.60
CA LYS A 192 18.50 3.10 -18.59
C LYS A 192 19.17 4.23 -17.82
N LEU A 193 19.09 4.21 -16.49
CA LEU A 193 19.76 5.14 -15.62
C LEU A 193 21.11 4.56 -15.21
N VAL A 194 22.19 4.94 -15.91
CA VAL A 194 23.52 4.34 -15.71
C VAL A 194 24.44 5.18 -14.82
N ASP A 195 24.21 6.50 -14.79
CA ASP A 195 24.99 7.49 -14.06
C ASP A 195 24.12 8.67 -13.60
N ASP A 196 24.72 9.63 -12.88
CA ASP A 196 24.02 10.80 -12.36
C ASP A 196 23.49 11.71 -13.48
N ALA A 197 24.20 11.82 -14.62
CA ALA A 197 23.74 12.63 -15.74
C ALA A 197 22.43 12.10 -16.33
N THR A 198 22.29 10.78 -16.49
CA THR A 198 21.04 10.16 -16.95
C THR A 198 19.92 10.26 -15.92
N VAL A 199 20.24 10.32 -14.62
CA VAL A 199 19.25 10.58 -13.55
C VAL A 199 18.74 12.01 -13.61
N GLU A 200 19.64 13.01 -13.79
CA GLU A 200 19.29 14.42 -13.91
C GLU A 200 18.45 14.69 -15.18
N GLU A 201 18.75 14.04 -16.31
CA GLU A 201 17.96 14.17 -17.53
C GLU A 201 16.54 13.58 -17.40
N ALA A 202 16.38 12.56 -16.56
CA ALA A 202 15.10 11.91 -16.32
C ALA A 202 14.19 12.66 -15.32
N GLY A 203 14.75 13.54 -14.48
CA GLY A 203 14.05 14.30 -13.44
C GLY A 203 13.58 15.65 -13.89
#